data_38035df575a26908d339880dba89c088
#
_entry.id   38035df575a26908d339880dba89c088
#
_cell.length_a   1.000
_cell.length_b   1.000
_cell.length_c   1.000
_cell.angle_alpha   90.00
_cell.angle_beta   90.00
_cell.angle_gamma   90.00
#
_symmetry.space_group_name_H-M   'P 1'
#
loop_
_entity.id
_entity.type
_entity.pdbx_description
1 polymer ?
#
loop_
_entity_poly.entity_id
_entity_poly.type
_entity_poly.pdbx_seq_one_letter_code
_entity_poly.pdbx_strand_id
1 'polypeptide(L)'
;VDISFFPEDPFALDKLAKENNVTAIMDCGVAPGMGNIIFSYHDQSMQISDYECLVGGLPKNREWPFEYKAVFSPIDVIEEYTRPARFVHNSQLVVKEALSETELIDFDGVGTLESWNSDGLRTLIDTMNHVPNMIEKTLRYPGCVEYLKVLRACGYFSKEEVNVNGKKIKPIDLTSKLL
;
A
#
# COMPACT_ATOMS: atom_id res chain seq x y z
N VAL A 1 -8.93 -13.43 -11.81
CA VAL A 1 -8.67 -12.90 -10.45
C VAL A 1 -7.27 -12.34 -10.44
N ASP A 2 -7.11 -11.11 -9.98
CA ASP A 2 -5.86 -10.38 -9.98
C ASP A 2 -5.52 -9.86 -8.57
N ILE A 3 -4.27 -10.05 -8.17
CA ILE A 3 -3.71 -9.58 -6.90
C ILE A 3 -2.62 -8.53 -7.10
N SER A 4 -2.44 -8.05 -8.34
CA SER A 4 -1.38 -7.09 -8.69
C SER A 4 -1.64 -5.73 -8.07
N PHE A 5 -0.57 -5.06 -7.66
CA PHE A 5 -0.59 -3.70 -7.12
C PHE A 5 -0.04 -2.70 -8.15
N PHE A 6 -0.65 -2.66 -9.34
CA PHE A 6 -0.21 -1.77 -10.41
C PHE A 6 -0.72 -0.32 -10.22
N PRO A 7 -0.05 0.69 -10.81
CA PRO A 7 -0.39 2.10 -10.59
C PRO A 7 -1.64 2.57 -11.34
N GLU A 8 -2.02 1.90 -12.43
CA GLU A 8 -3.12 2.30 -13.29
C GLU A 8 -4.48 2.06 -12.61
N ASP A 9 -5.49 2.82 -13.04
CA ASP A 9 -6.88 2.61 -12.65
C ASP A 9 -7.42 1.33 -13.31
N PRO A 10 -7.78 0.27 -12.53
CA PRO A 10 -8.31 -0.95 -13.10
C PRO A 10 -9.64 -0.76 -13.85
N PHE A 11 -10.44 0.23 -13.48
CA PHE A 11 -11.71 0.51 -14.16
C PHE A 11 -11.53 1.04 -15.60
N ALA A 12 -10.36 1.57 -15.94
CA ALA A 12 -10.02 1.95 -17.30
C ALA A 12 -10.06 0.76 -18.27
N LEU A 13 -9.93 -0.48 -17.78
CA LEU A 13 -9.97 -1.72 -18.56
C LEU A 13 -11.38 -2.30 -18.70
N ASP A 14 -12.40 -1.75 -18.06
CA ASP A 14 -13.76 -2.30 -18.03
C ASP A 14 -14.36 -2.45 -19.44
N LYS A 15 -14.21 -1.42 -20.28
CA LYS A 15 -14.69 -1.47 -21.67
C LYS A 15 -14.02 -2.58 -22.46
N LEU A 16 -12.70 -2.70 -22.36
CA LEU A 16 -11.92 -3.72 -23.06
C LEU A 16 -12.32 -5.14 -22.61
N ALA A 17 -12.52 -5.33 -21.30
CA ALA A 17 -12.97 -6.61 -20.75
C ALA A 17 -14.35 -7.00 -21.28
N LYS A 18 -15.31 -6.07 -21.29
CA LYS A 18 -16.66 -6.29 -21.81
C LYS A 18 -16.67 -6.62 -23.31
N GLU A 19 -15.90 -5.89 -24.12
CA GLU A 19 -15.79 -6.13 -25.58
C GLU A 19 -15.22 -7.51 -25.92
N ASN A 20 -14.39 -8.08 -25.03
CA ASN A 20 -13.77 -9.38 -25.21
C ASN A 20 -14.43 -10.52 -24.40
N ASN A 21 -15.57 -10.27 -23.74
CA ASN A 21 -16.25 -11.22 -22.85
C ASN A 21 -15.34 -11.80 -21.76
N VAL A 22 -14.46 -10.96 -21.17
CA VAL A 22 -13.55 -11.32 -20.08
C VAL A 22 -14.08 -10.74 -18.78
N THR A 23 -14.10 -11.56 -17.73
CA THR A 23 -14.36 -11.11 -16.36
C THR A 23 -13.04 -10.95 -15.62
N ALA A 24 -12.72 -9.74 -15.18
CA ALA A 24 -11.59 -9.45 -14.31
C ALA A 24 -12.09 -9.11 -12.90
N ILE A 25 -11.54 -9.77 -11.89
CA ILE A 25 -11.79 -9.47 -10.46
C ILE A 25 -10.48 -8.96 -9.90
N MET A 26 -10.46 -7.67 -9.60
CA MET A 26 -9.27 -6.93 -9.17
C MET A 26 -9.22 -6.82 -7.65
N ASP A 27 -8.04 -6.42 -7.12
CA ASP A 27 -7.82 -6.20 -5.69
C ASP A 27 -8.20 -7.44 -4.83
N CYS A 28 -7.70 -8.63 -5.21
CA CYS A 28 -8.03 -9.90 -4.55
C CYS A 28 -6.89 -10.47 -3.70
N GLY A 29 -6.00 -9.61 -3.19
CA GLY A 29 -4.92 -9.97 -2.27
C GLY A 29 -5.37 -10.03 -0.80
N VAL A 30 -4.44 -9.78 0.10
CA VAL A 30 -4.73 -9.63 1.54
C VAL A 30 -5.27 -8.22 1.81
N ALA A 31 -4.54 -7.20 1.40
CA ALA A 31 -4.95 -5.80 1.39
C ALA A 31 -4.18 -5.06 0.27
N PRO A 32 -4.89 -4.63 -0.74
CA PRO A 32 -6.33 -4.76 -0.98
C PRO A 32 -6.77 -6.22 -1.29
N GLY A 33 -7.94 -6.60 -0.80
CA GLY A 33 -8.55 -7.91 -1.10
C GLY A 33 -9.37 -8.50 0.04
N MET A 34 -8.77 -9.22 0.98
CA MET A 34 -9.49 -9.81 2.12
C MET A 34 -10.22 -8.73 2.92
N GLY A 35 -9.58 -7.57 3.17
CA GLY A 35 -10.21 -6.43 3.81
C GLY A 35 -11.43 -5.93 3.04
N ASN A 36 -11.35 -5.85 1.71
CA ASN A 36 -12.44 -5.43 0.84
C ASN A 36 -13.65 -6.39 0.93
N ILE A 37 -13.40 -7.69 0.95
CA ILE A 37 -14.45 -8.72 1.05
C ILE A 37 -15.15 -8.64 2.42
N ILE A 38 -14.38 -8.56 3.50
CA ILE A 38 -14.92 -8.44 4.87
C ILE A 38 -15.75 -7.16 5.00
N PHE A 39 -15.23 -6.04 4.52
CA PHE A 39 -15.91 -4.76 4.53
C PHE A 39 -17.24 -4.83 3.79
N SER A 40 -17.23 -5.29 2.53
CA SER A 40 -18.44 -5.43 1.72
C SER A 40 -19.47 -6.40 2.32
N TYR A 41 -19.01 -7.47 2.99
CA TYR A 41 -19.91 -8.38 3.68
C TYR A 41 -20.68 -7.68 4.83
N HIS A 42 -19.99 -6.90 5.64
CA HIS A 42 -20.62 -6.19 6.76
C HIS A 42 -21.48 -5.02 6.30
N ASP A 43 -21.11 -4.33 5.22
CA ASP A 43 -21.89 -3.24 4.63
C ASP A 43 -23.31 -3.66 4.21
N GLN A 44 -23.52 -4.95 3.89
CA GLN A 44 -24.86 -5.47 3.56
C GLN A 44 -25.84 -5.49 4.75
N SER A 45 -25.35 -5.45 5.97
CA SER A 45 -26.16 -5.65 7.19
C SER A 45 -26.04 -4.54 8.22
N MET A 46 -25.11 -3.59 8.06
CA MET A 46 -24.91 -2.47 8.96
C MET A 46 -24.61 -1.18 8.19
N GLN A 47 -24.93 -0.05 8.78
CA GLN A 47 -24.50 1.24 8.27
C GLN A 47 -23.09 1.53 8.79
N ILE A 48 -22.11 1.63 7.88
CA ILE A 48 -20.71 1.87 8.20
C ILE A 48 -20.41 3.35 8.05
N SER A 49 -19.92 3.98 9.11
CA SER A 49 -19.46 5.38 9.11
C SER A 49 -17.95 5.49 8.91
N ASP A 50 -17.20 4.48 9.37
CA ASP A 50 -15.74 4.50 9.38
C ASP A 50 -15.19 3.13 9.02
N TYR A 51 -14.22 3.10 8.13
CA TYR A 51 -13.44 1.92 7.76
C TYR A 51 -11.95 2.21 7.93
N GLU A 52 -11.29 1.43 8.75
CA GLU A 52 -9.84 1.46 8.91
C GLU A 52 -9.27 0.06 8.67
N CYS A 53 -8.30 -0.02 7.77
CA CYS A 53 -7.53 -1.23 7.52
C CYS A 53 -6.07 -1.02 7.92
N LEU A 54 -5.60 -1.81 8.87
CA LEU A 54 -4.21 -1.80 9.29
C LEU A 54 -3.57 -3.12 8.83
N VAL A 55 -2.60 -3.06 7.92
CA VAL A 55 -2.02 -4.24 7.31
C VAL A 55 -0.50 -4.26 7.39
N GLY A 56 0.07 -5.43 7.69
CA GLY A 56 1.52 -5.62 7.72
C GLY A 56 1.91 -7.07 7.53
N GLY A 57 2.87 -7.33 6.64
CA GLY A 57 3.57 -8.61 6.53
C GLY A 57 4.90 -8.51 7.26
N LEU A 58 4.99 -9.04 8.48
CA LEU A 58 6.13 -8.83 9.37
C LEU A 58 6.87 -10.15 9.65
N PRO A 59 8.22 -10.16 9.59
CA PRO A 59 8.99 -11.33 9.97
C PRO A 59 8.92 -11.56 11.48
N LYS A 60 8.83 -12.83 11.90
CA LYS A 60 8.91 -13.21 13.32
C LYS A 60 10.30 -12.93 13.89
N ASN A 61 11.34 -13.18 13.10
CA ASN A 61 12.73 -12.89 13.46
C ASN A 61 13.08 -11.51 12.90
N ARG A 62 13.31 -10.57 13.82
CA ARG A 62 13.62 -9.18 13.48
C ARG A 62 15.12 -9.05 13.22
N GLU A 63 15.50 -8.62 12.04
CA GLU A 63 16.89 -8.38 11.65
C GLU A 63 17.10 -6.90 11.34
N TRP A 64 18.03 -6.29 12.07
CA TRP A 64 18.42 -4.90 11.82
C TRP A 64 19.00 -4.75 10.39
N PRO A 65 18.76 -3.65 9.63
CA PRO A 65 18.21 -2.35 10.11
C PRO A 65 16.69 -2.19 9.97
N PHE A 66 16.07 -2.83 8.99
CA PHE A 66 14.66 -2.55 8.68
C PHE A 66 13.67 -3.41 9.47
N GLU A 67 14.16 -4.53 10.03
CA GLU A 67 13.30 -5.52 10.69
C GLU A 67 12.10 -5.93 9.82
N TYR A 68 12.32 -5.89 8.52
CA TYR A 68 11.35 -6.19 7.47
C TYR A 68 12.01 -7.00 6.37
N LYS A 69 11.23 -7.88 5.77
CA LYS A 69 11.61 -8.62 4.57
C LYS A 69 10.42 -8.62 3.62
N ALA A 70 10.65 -8.28 2.36
CA ALA A 70 9.59 -8.25 1.36
C ALA A 70 8.94 -9.63 1.21
N VAL A 71 7.61 -9.69 1.39
CA VAL A 71 6.81 -10.91 1.26
C VAL A 71 6.20 -11.06 -0.14
N PHE A 72 6.35 -10.06 -0.97
CA PHE A 72 5.97 -10.01 -2.39
C PHE A 72 7.04 -9.26 -3.18
N SER A 73 6.74 -8.81 -4.40
CA SER A 73 7.70 -8.11 -5.26
C SER A 73 8.35 -6.91 -4.56
N PRO A 74 9.69 -6.88 -4.37
CA PRO A 74 10.36 -5.76 -3.70
C PRO A 74 10.13 -4.40 -4.37
N ILE A 75 9.94 -4.36 -5.68
CA ILE A 75 9.60 -3.12 -6.39
C ILE A 75 8.22 -2.62 -5.98
N ASP A 76 7.24 -3.52 -5.85
CA ASP A 76 5.89 -3.16 -5.42
C ASP A 76 5.87 -2.74 -3.94
N VAL A 77 6.72 -3.32 -3.10
CA VAL A 77 6.93 -2.85 -1.73
C VAL A 77 7.45 -1.41 -1.71
N ILE A 78 8.38 -1.04 -2.62
CA ILE A 78 8.88 0.33 -2.72
C ILE A 78 7.78 1.30 -3.20
N GLU A 79 6.81 0.83 -4.00
CA GLU A 79 5.64 1.66 -4.38
C GLU A 79 4.84 2.09 -3.14
N GLU A 80 4.73 1.26 -2.11
CA GLU A 80 4.09 1.67 -0.83
C GLU A 80 4.81 2.85 -0.16
N TYR A 81 6.11 3.03 -0.41
CA TYR A 81 6.93 4.07 0.21
C TYR A 81 6.98 5.36 -0.60
N THR A 82 6.51 5.35 -1.84
CA THR A 82 6.66 6.46 -2.79
C THR A 82 5.33 6.94 -3.36
N ARG A 83 4.34 6.06 -3.51
CA ARG A 83 3.03 6.41 -4.08
C ARG A 83 2.23 7.25 -3.10
N PRO A 84 1.67 8.42 -3.52
CA PRO A 84 0.78 9.19 -2.65
C PRO A 84 -0.40 8.36 -2.17
N ALA A 85 -0.66 8.42 -0.87
CA ALA A 85 -1.74 7.70 -0.20
C ALA A 85 -3.07 8.44 -0.40
N ARG A 86 -4.07 7.73 -0.91
CA ARG A 86 -5.43 8.22 -1.09
C ARG A 86 -6.32 7.63 0.00
N PHE A 87 -7.12 8.46 0.64
CA PHE A 87 -8.12 8.03 1.60
C PHE A 87 -9.34 8.97 1.56
N VAL A 88 -10.43 8.56 2.20
CA VAL A 88 -11.67 9.34 2.24
C VAL A 88 -11.87 9.89 3.64
N HIS A 89 -12.11 11.18 3.76
CA HIS A 89 -12.44 11.85 5.01
C HIS A 89 -13.61 12.81 4.81
N ASN A 90 -14.65 12.65 5.60
CA ASN A 90 -15.90 13.41 5.46
C ASN A 90 -16.45 13.39 4.01
N SER A 91 -16.47 12.22 3.39
CA SER A 91 -16.90 11.99 2.01
C SER A 91 -16.07 12.75 0.96
N GLN A 92 -14.88 13.18 1.30
CA GLN A 92 -13.95 13.84 0.38
C GLN A 92 -12.68 13.02 0.22
N LEU A 93 -12.20 12.91 -1.03
CA LEU A 93 -10.91 12.29 -1.33
C LEU A 93 -9.78 13.20 -0.82
N VAL A 94 -8.94 12.64 0.02
CA VAL A 94 -7.73 13.28 0.55
C VAL A 94 -6.51 12.53 0.01
N VAL A 95 -5.48 13.28 -0.37
CA VAL A 95 -4.21 12.72 -0.84
C VAL A 95 -3.08 13.25 0.02
N LYS A 96 -2.27 12.34 0.57
CA LYS A 96 -1.07 12.68 1.36
C LYS A 96 0.14 11.93 0.85
N GLU A 97 1.32 12.37 1.27
CA GLU A 97 2.55 11.64 0.97
C GLU A 97 2.54 10.26 1.63
N ALA A 98 3.14 9.28 0.96
CA ALA A 98 3.47 8.01 1.58
C ALA A 98 4.41 8.23 2.79
N LEU A 99 4.38 7.30 3.74
CA LEU A 99 5.17 7.38 4.98
C LEU A 99 4.81 8.58 5.87
N SER A 100 3.65 9.21 5.65
CA SER A 100 3.17 10.34 6.48
C SER A 100 2.27 9.85 7.62
N GLU A 101 2.05 10.74 8.59
CA GLU A 101 1.15 10.52 9.74
C GLU A 101 1.42 9.20 10.45
N THR A 102 2.68 9.00 10.81
CA THR A 102 3.12 7.82 11.55
C THR A 102 2.55 7.80 12.95
N GLU A 103 2.12 6.62 13.39
CA GLU A 103 1.53 6.39 14.70
C GLU A 103 2.03 5.06 15.27
N LEU A 104 2.30 5.02 16.57
CA LEU A 104 2.62 3.79 17.28
C LEU A 104 1.34 3.19 17.85
N ILE A 105 1.07 1.95 17.52
CA ILE A 105 -0.14 1.22 17.91
C ILE A 105 0.27 -0.09 18.57
N ASP A 106 -0.29 -0.36 19.75
CA ASP A 106 -0.07 -1.61 20.45
C ASP A 106 -1.10 -2.67 20.04
N PHE A 107 -0.61 -3.84 19.67
CA PHE A 107 -1.42 -5.00 19.31
C PHE A 107 -1.19 -6.16 20.29
N ASP A 108 -2.26 -6.68 20.85
CA ASP A 108 -2.20 -7.82 21.76
C ASP A 108 -1.51 -9.03 21.10
N GLY A 109 -0.52 -9.59 21.78
CA GLY A 109 0.23 -10.76 21.31
C GLY A 109 1.23 -10.48 20.18
N VAL A 110 1.30 -9.24 19.67
CA VAL A 110 2.25 -8.82 18.62
C VAL A 110 3.24 -7.78 19.15
N GLY A 111 2.77 -6.83 19.96
CA GLY A 111 3.53 -5.69 20.48
C GLY A 111 3.25 -4.41 19.71
N THR A 112 4.09 -3.41 19.94
CA THR A 112 3.97 -2.09 19.30
C THR A 112 4.42 -2.15 17.85
N LEU A 113 3.58 -1.65 16.95
CA LEU A 113 3.88 -1.44 15.54
C LEU A 113 3.77 0.03 15.16
N GLU A 114 4.45 0.43 14.12
CA GLU A 114 4.41 1.76 13.52
C GLU A 114 3.56 1.72 12.26
N SER A 115 2.49 2.52 12.21
CA SER A 115 1.63 2.68 11.04
C SER A 115 1.98 3.94 10.26
N TRP A 116 1.66 3.96 8.96
CA TRP A 116 1.71 5.16 8.12
C TRP A 116 0.70 5.07 6.99
N ASN A 117 0.37 6.23 6.40
CA ASN A 117 -0.53 6.31 5.25
C ASN A 117 0.05 5.61 4.02
N SER A 118 -0.68 4.66 3.48
CA SER A 118 -0.41 3.93 2.23
C SER A 118 -1.60 3.93 1.29
N ASP A 119 -1.37 3.71 -0.02
CA ASP A 119 -2.42 3.77 -1.05
C ASP A 119 -3.13 2.42 -1.23
N GLY A 120 -3.67 1.88 -0.15
CA GLY A 120 -4.24 0.54 -0.14
C GLY A 120 -5.76 0.45 -0.32
N LEU A 121 -6.52 1.54 -0.18
CA LEU A 121 -7.97 1.52 -0.41
C LEU A 121 -8.33 1.14 -1.84
N ARG A 122 -7.56 1.58 -2.83
CA ARG A 122 -7.67 1.20 -4.24
C ARG A 122 -9.11 1.34 -4.75
N THR A 123 -9.70 0.23 -5.21
CA THR A 123 -11.06 0.21 -5.76
C THR A 123 -12.14 0.54 -4.74
N LEU A 124 -11.88 0.45 -3.44
CA LEU A 124 -12.86 0.81 -2.41
C LEU A 124 -13.28 2.29 -2.48
N ILE A 125 -12.39 3.18 -2.91
CA ILE A 125 -12.69 4.61 -3.05
C ILE A 125 -13.92 4.82 -3.96
N ASP A 126 -14.03 4.03 -5.02
CA ASP A 126 -15.10 4.12 -6.00
C ASP A 126 -16.29 3.21 -5.68
N THR A 127 -16.03 2.00 -5.18
CA THR A 127 -17.06 0.99 -4.95
C THR A 127 -17.81 1.17 -3.64
N MET A 128 -17.20 1.84 -2.64
CA MET A 128 -17.77 2.10 -1.32
C MET A 128 -17.92 3.61 -1.04
N ASN A 129 -18.24 4.38 -2.07
CA ASN A 129 -18.32 5.85 -2.04
C ASN A 129 -19.40 6.43 -1.11
N HIS A 130 -20.29 5.60 -0.58
CA HIS A 130 -21.29 5.98 0.42
C HIS A 130 -20.73 6.03 1.86
N VAL A 131 -19.53 5.44 2.09
CA VAL A 131 -18.89 5.45 3.41
C VAL A 131 -18.05 6.73 3.55
N PRO A 132 -18.35 7.57 4.57
CA PRO A 132 -17.76 8.90 4.66
C PRO A 132 -16.30 8.93 5.10
N ASN A 133 -15.82 7.90 5.79
CA ASN A 133 -14.43 7.84 6.25
C ASN A 133 -13.84 6.47 5.97
N MET A 134 -12.78 6.43 5.16
CA MET A 134 -12.06 5.19 4.85
C MET A 134 -10.56 5.47 4.78
N ILE A 135 -9.77 4.65 5.44
CA ILE A 135 -8.31 4.73 5.41
C ILE A 135 -7.68 3.34 5.44
N GLU A 136 -6.57 3.20 4.73
CA GLU A 136 -5.68 2.05 4.89
C GLU A 136 -4.29 2.54 5.28
N LYS A 137 -3.67 1.86 6.25
CA LYS A 137 -2.31 2.13 6.71
C LYS A 137 -1.49 0.84 6.70
N THR A 138 -0.25 0.96 6.27
CA THR A 138 0.72 -0.13 6.37
C THR A 138 1.39 -0.12 7.75
N LEU A 139 1.69 -1.33 8.26
CA LEU A 139 2.35 -1.54 9.54
C LEU A 139 3.77 -2.08 9.36
N ARG A 140 4.70 -1.58 10.16
CA ARG A 140 6.07 -2.13 10.32
C ARG A 140 6.47 -2.10 11.79
N TYR A 141 7.63 -2.68 12.11
CA TYR A 141 8.23 -2.48 13.42
C TYR A 141 8.70 -1.04 13.60
N PRO A 142 8.65 -0.47 14.84
CA PRO A 142 8.99 0.92 15.11
C PRO A 142 10.40 1.30 14.66
N GLY A 143 10.54 2.45 14.00
CA GLY A 143 11.81 2.97 13.48
C GLY A 143 12.10 2.61 12.03
N CYS A 144 11.41 1.65 11.43
CA CYS A 144 11.57 1.28 10.03
C CYS A 144 11.27 2.48 9.10
N VAL A 145 10.21 3.23 9.41
CA VAL A 145 9.76 4.36 8.58
C VAL A 145 10.82 5.43 8.44
N GLU A 146 11.57 5.74 9.49
CA GLU A 146 12.63 6.76 9.42
C GLU A 146 13.77 6.35 8.48
N TYR A 147 14.17 5.07 8.47
CA TYR A 147 15.15 4.57 7.51
C TYR A 147 14.63 4.66 6.07
N LEU A 148 13.36 4.34 5.85
CA LEU A 148 12.73 4.44 4.52
C LEU A 148 12.64 5.89 4.04
N LYS A 149 12.34 6.84 4.91
CA LYS A 149 12.36 8.28 4.60
C LYS A 149 13.76 8.74 4.19
N VAL A 150 14.80 8.29 4.89
CA VAL A 150 16.20 8.59 4.54
C VAL A 150 16.55 8.04 3.15
N LEU A 151 16.24 6.77 2.87
CA LEU A 151 16.48 6.17 1.57
C LEU A 151 15.75 6.93 0.46
N ARG A 152 14.47 7.29 0.68
CA ARG A 152 13.69 8.09 -0.26
C ARG A 152 14.33 9.45 -0.51
N ALA A 153 14.71 10.18 0.53
CA ALA A 153 15.33 11.50 0.43
C ALA A 153 16.69 11.46 -0.28
N CYS A 154 17.45 10.38 -0.12
CA CYS A 154 18.72 10.16 -0.83
C CYS A 154 18.53 9.71 -2.29
N GLY A 155 17.29 9.48 -2.77
CA GLY A 155 16.99 9.10 -4.14
C GLY A 155 17.13 7.61 -4.44
N TYR A 156 17.26 6.73 -3.44
CA TYR A 156 17.38 5.28 -3.65
C TYR A 156 16.15 4.65 -4.28
N PHE A 157 14.99 5.30 -4.19
CA PHE A 157 13.74 4.83 -4.81
C PHE A 157 13.46 5.47 -6.18
N SER A 158 14.41 6.24 -6.74
CA SER A 158 14.25 6.90 -8.02
C SER A 158 14.22 5.89 -9.18
N LYS A 159 13.29 6.11 -10.10
CA LYS A 159 13.18 5.40 -11.40
C LYS A 159 14.01 6.08 -12.49
N GLU A 160 14.57 7.25 -12.22
CA GLU A 160 15.43 7.99 -13.17
C GLU A 160 16.83 7.38 -13.18
N GLU A 161 17.41 7.29 -14.39
CA GLU A 161 18.74 6.74 -14.56
C GLU A 161 19.82 7.71 -14.06
N VAL A 162 20.75 7.22 -13.28
CA VAL A 162 21.97 7.92 -12.86
C VAL A 162 23.20 7.29 -13.52
N ASN A 163 24.18 8.10 -13.88
CA ASN A 163 25.43 7.61 -14.45
C ASN A 163 26.43 7.28 -13.32
N VAL A 164 26.79 6.02 -13.24
CA VAL A 164 27.80 5.54 -12.29
C VAL A 164 28.95 4.91 -13.10
N ASN A 165 30.09 5.59 -13.17
CA ASN A 165 31.27 5.12 -13.91
C ASN A 165 30.99 4.74 -15.38
N GLY A 166 30.16 5.55 -16.07
CA GLY A 166 29.80 5.32 -17.46
C GLY A 166 28.65 4.34 -17.69
N LYS A 167 28.10 3.75 -16.64
CA LYS A 167 26.92 2.86 -16.71
C LYS A 167 25.67 3.60 -16.20
N LYS A 168 24.59 3.48 -16.94
CA LYS A 168 23.27 3.99 -16.52
C LYS A 168 22.61 2.96 -15.61
N ILE A 169 22.24 3.38 -14.41
CA ILE A 169 21.62 2.55 -13.38
C ILE A 169 20.38 3.30 -12.85
N LYS A 170 19.27 2.59 -12.69
CA LYS A 170 18.13 3.09 -11.94
C LYS A 170 18.33 2.74 -10.47
N PRO A 171 18.36 3.71 -9.55
CA PRO A 171 18.56 3.44 -8.12
C PRO A 171 17.56 2.43 -7.55
N ILE A 172 16.30 2.47 -7.97
CA ILE A 172 15.26 1.54 -7.54
C ILE A 172 15.61 0.08 -7.86
N ASP A 173 16.25 -0.19 -9.01
CA ASP A 173 16.58 -1.58 -9.42
C ASP A 173 17.65 -2.19 -8.48
N LEU A 174 18.61 -1.38 -8.04
CA LEU A 174 19.60 -1.80 -7.05
C LEU A 174 18.94 -1.96 -5.67
N THR A 175 18.15 -0.97 -5.25
CA THR A 175 17.52 -0.95 -3.93
C THR A 175 16.59 -2.15 -3.76
N SER A 176 15.79 -2.49 -4.77
CA SER A 176 14.89 -3.64 -4.74
C SER A 176 15.60 -5.01 -4.62
N LYS A 177 16.91 -5.06 -4.85
CA LYS A 177 17.73 -6.27 -4.66
C LYS A 177 18.39 -6.33 -3.29
N LEU A 178 18.49 -5.19 -2.60
CA LEU A 178 19.15 -5.07 -1.30
C LEU A 178 18.16 -5.06 -0.12
N LEU A 179 16.91 -4.67 -0.35
CA LEU A 179 15.79 -4.72 0.59
C LEU A 179 15.09 -6.09 0.54
#